data_31073401216bc77d3210fe643322c30a
#
_entry.id   31073401216bc77d3210fe643322c30a
#
_cell.length_a   1.000
_cell.length_b   1.000
_cell.length_c   1.000
_cell.angle_alpha   90.00
_cell.angle_beta   90.00
_cell.angle_gamma   90.00
#
_symmetry.space_group_name_H-M   'P 1'
#
loop_
_entity.id
_entity.type
_entity.pdbx_description
1 polymer ?
#
loop_
_entity_poly.entity_id
_entity_poly.type
_entity_poly.pdbx_seq_one_letter_code
_entity_poly.pdbx_strand_id
1 'polypeptide(L)'
;MSELNSREQSLVALGAAIASNCVPCVEYHIPGAKKAGLSDIEINEAVRIADKVRQVPARTVLETALARIETSPDSSADTAGSGCGCTGSKTAPEIGGVS
;
A
#
# COMPACT_ATOMS: atom_id res chain seq x y z
N MET A 1 -29.26 5.98 -7.93
CA MET A 1 -29.13 4.97 -7.26
C MET A 1 -27.89 4.34 -7.39
N SER A 2 -27.36 3.81 -6.45
CA SER A 2 -26.07 3.24 -6.46
C SER A 2 -26.15 1.79 -6.75
N GLU A 3 -25.22 1.30 -7.50
CA GLU A 3 -25.15 -0.11 -7.79
C GLU A 3 -24.54 -0.87 -6.62
N LEU A 4 -23.88 -0.19 -5.73
CA LEU A 4 -23.26 -0.83 -4.57
C LEU A 4 -24.13 -0.60 -3.35
N ASN A 5 -24.34 -1.64 -2.57
CA ASN A 5 -25.10 -1.48 -1.34
C ASN A 5 -24.21 -0.89 -0.24
N SER A 6 -24.80 -0.61 0.92
CA SER A 6 -24.06 0.03 2.00
C SER A 6 -22.86 -0.78 2.45
N ARG A 7 -22.99 -2.08 2.50
CA ARG A 7 -21.88 -2.91 2.95
C ARG A 7 -20.72 -2.82 1.97
N GLU A 8 -21.05 -2.87 0.69
CA GLU A 8 -20.01 -2.81 -0.34
C GLU A 8 -19.35 -1.46 -0.35
N GLN A 9 -20.13 -0.40 -0.21
CA GLN A 9 -19.56 0.95 -0.16
C GLN A 9 -18.63 1.11 1.03
N SER A 10 -19.01 0.54 2.16
CA SER A 10 -18.18 0.62 3.36
C SER A 10 -16.88 -0.14 3.19
N LEU A 11 -16.93 -1.29 2.51
CA LEU A 11 -15.71 -2.05 2.26
C LEU A 11 -14.75 -1.27 1.37
N VAL A 12 -15.28 -0.63 0.34
CA VAL A 12 -14.45 0.16 -0.56
C VAL A 12 -13.83 1.33 0.19
N ALA A 13 -14.64 2.03 0.99
CA ALA A 13 -14.15 3.20 1.71
C ALA A 13 -13.10 2.81 2.74
N LEU A 14 -13.34 1.71 3.43
CA LEU A 14 -12.39 1.25 4.43
C LEU A 14 -11.08 0.83 3.79
N GLY A 15 -11.17 0.11 2.68
CA GLY A 15 -9.97 -0.30 1.96
C GLY A 15 -9.16 0.90 1.50
N ALA A 16 -9.84 1.92 0.98
CA ALA A 16 -9.17 3.11 0.52
C ALA A 16 -8.51 3.86 1.68
N ALA A 17 -9.19 3.90 2.84
CA ALA A 17 -8.65 4.58 4.01
C ALA A 17 -7.35 3.91 4.47
N ILE A 18 -7.34 2.59 4.51
CA ILE A 18 -6.15 1.86 4.92
C ILE A 18 -5.02 2.05 3.90
N ALA A 19 -5.35 1.87 2.64
CA ALA A 19 -4.33 1.93 1.59
C ALA A 19 -3.73 3.32 1.45
N SER A 20 -4.48 4.36 1.81
CA SER A 20 -3.98 5.71 1.71
C SER A 20 -3.31 6.19 2.99
N ASN A 21 -3.19 5.33 3.99
CA ASN A 21 -2.55 5.67 5.26
C ASN A 21 -3.25 6.84 5.96
N CYS A 22 -4.57 6.86 5.90
CA CYS A 22 -5.31 7.96 6.47
C CYS A 22 -5.93 7.55 7.79
N VAL A 23 -5.30 7.90 8.89
CA VAL A 23 -5.79 7.52 10.21
C VAL A 23 -7.17 8.11 10.50
N PRO A 24 -7.41 9.40 10.28
CA PRO A 24 -8.76 9.93 10.51
C PRO A 24 -9.81 9.23 9.65
N CYS A 25 -9.43 8.83 8.45
CA CYS A 25 -10.37 8.13 7.58
C CYS A 25 -10.74 6.78 8.16
N VAL A 26 -9.75 6.08 8.70
CA VAL A 26 -10.00 4.78 9.33
C VAL A 26 -10.92 4.95 10.53
N GLU A 27 -10.65 5.97 11.33
CA GLU A 27 -11.47 6.23 12.52
C GLU A 27 -12.90 6.55 12.16
N TYR A 28 -13.10 7.14 11.00
CA TYR A 28 -14.42 7.48 10.55
C TYR A 28 -15.13 6.29 9.92
N HIS A 29 -14.42 5.50 9.13
CA HIS A 29 -15.06 4.45 8.34
C HIS A 29 -15.27 3.14 9.08
N ILE A 30 -14.51 2.85 10.12
CA ILE A 30 -14.76 1.63 10.88
C ILE A 30 -16.11 1.65 11.57
N PRO A 31 -16.49 2.72 12.30
CA PRO A 31 -17.82 2.74 12.83
C PRO A 31 -18.90 2.72 11.76
N GLY A 32 -18.63 3.38 10.63
CA GLY A 32 -19.58 3.37 9.54
C GLY A 32 -19.79 1.96 8.97
N ALA A 33 -18.71 1.19 8.90
CA ALA A 33 -18.82 -0.18 8.42
C ALA A 33 -19.65 -1.03 9.37
N LYS A 34 -19.49 -0.82 10.66
CA LYS A 34 -20.30 -1.55 11.63
C LYS A 34 -21.77 -1.18 11.49
N LYS A 35 -22.05 0.09 11.27
CA LYS A 35 -23.41 0.52 11.06
C LYS A 35 -23.99 -0.07 9.80
N ALA A 36 -23.19 -0.31 8.79
CA ALA A 36 -23.66 -0.89 7.54
C ALA A 36 -23.89 -2.39 7.67
N GLY A 37 -23.59 -2.96 8.82
CA GLY A 37 -23.88 -4.37 9.06
C GLY A 37 -22.70 -5.31 8.90
N LEU A 38 -21.49 -4.76 8.75
CA LEU A 38 -20.33 -5.62 8.65
C LEU A 38 -19.94 -6.11 10.04
N SER A 39 -19.58 -7.38 10.13
CA SER A 39 -19.16 -7.93 11.40
C SER A 39 -17.70 -7.56 11.64
N ASP A 40 -17.25 -7.71 12.87
CA ASP A 40 -15.87 -7.45 13.21
C ASP A 40 -14.93 -8.34 12.41
N ILE A 41 -15.35 -9.56 12.15
CA ILE A 41 -14.53 -10.48 11.35
C ILE A 41 -14.41 -9.98 9.93
N GLU A 42 -15.51 -9.52 9.36
CA GLU A 42 -15.48 -8.99 8.01
C GLU A 42 -14.63 -7.74 7.91
N ILE A 43 -14.74 -6.87 8.90
CA ILE A 43 -13.94 -5.64 8.92
C ILE A 43 -12.46 -5.99 9.05
N ASN A 44 -12.15 -6.94 9.93
CA ASN A 44 -10.77 -7.35 10.12
C ASN A 44 -10.19 -7.90 8.82
N GLU A 45 -10.96 -8.71 8.13
CA GLU A 45 -10.50 -9.27 6.87
C GLU A 45 -10.27 -8.19 5.82
N ALA A 46 -11.20 -7.24 5.74
CA ALA A 46 -11.07 -6.14 4.78
C ALA A 46 -9.82 -5.31 5.05
N VAL A 47 -9.56 -5.05 6.33
CA VAL A 47 -8.38 -4.28 6.70
C VAL A 47 -7.10 -5.01 6.30
N ARG A 48 -7.07 -6.31 6.50
CA ARG A 48 -5.88 -7.07 6.17
C ARG A 48 -5.66 -7.18 4.67
N ILE A 49 -6.74 -7.27 3.90
CA ILE A 49 -6.63 -7.28 2.45
C ILE A 49 -6.07 -5.94 1.98
N ALA A 50 -6.61 -4.85 2.51
CA ALA A 50 -6.14 -3.52 2.12
C ALA A 50 -4.68 -3.32 2.49
N ASP A 51 -4.27 -3.86 3.62
CA ASP A 51 -2.89 -3.76 4.04
C ASP A 51 -1.97 -4.49 3.08
N LYS A 52 -2.38 -5.67 2.62
CA LYS A 52 -1.58 -6.41 1.67
C LYS A 52 -1.40 -5.62 0.38
N VAL A 53 -2.47 -5.02 -0.09
CA VAL A 53 -2.40 -4.22 -1.31
C VAL A 53 -1.47 -3.03 -1.10
N ARG A 54 -1.56 -2.41 0.06
CA ARG A 54 -0.74 -1.25 0.37
C ARG A 54 0.74 -1.59 0.43
N GLN A 55 1.07 -2.79 0.85
CA GLN A 55 2.45 -3.20 1.01
C GLN A 55 3.19 -3.34 -0.30
N VAL A 56 2.49 -3.56 -1.39
CA VAL A 56 3.13 -3.77 -2.66
C VAL A 56 3.98 -2.57 -3.09
N PRO A 57 3.44 -1.37 -3.17
CA PRO A 57 4.27 -0.23 -3.54
C PRO A 57 5.31 0.10 -2.48
N ALA A 58 5.00 -0.16 -1.21
CA ALA A 58 5.97 0.10 -0.15
C ALA A 58 7.18 -0.80 -0.28
N ARG A 59 6.95 -2.06 -0.62
CA ARG A 59 8.04 -2.98 -0.80
C ARG A 59 8.91 -2.59 -1.99
N THR A 60 8.28 -2.16 -3.06
CA THR A 60 9.01 -1.75 -4.25
C THR A 60 9.91 -0.56 -3.94
N VAL A 61 9.41 0.38 -3.16
CA VAL A 61 10.22 1.53 -2.76
C VAL A 61 11.42 1.08 -1.95
N LEU A 62 11.19 0.19 -1.01
CA LEU A 62 12.27 -0.33 -0.18
C LEU A 62 13.32 -1.04 -1.02
N GLU A 63 12.88 -1.90 -1.91
CA GLU A 63 13.80 -2.66 -2.75
C GLU A 63 14.61 -1.75 -3.64
N THR A 64 13.97 -0.72 -4.17
CA THR A 64 14.66 0.23 -5.01
C THR A 64 15.74 0.98 -4.22
N ALA A 65 15.41 1.40 -3.01
CA ALA A 65 16.37 2.11 -2.18
C ALA A 65 17.56 1.23 -1.85
N LEU A 66 17.30 -0.02 -1.49
CA LEU A 66 18.38 -0.93 -1.13
C LEU A 66 19.26 -1.24 -2.33
N ALA A 67 18.66 -1.39 -3.49
CA ALA A 67 19.43 -1.65 -4.69
C ALA A 67 20.35 -0.47 -5.02
N ARG A 68 19.85 0.74 -4.78
CA ARG A 68 20.67 1.91 -5.07
C ARG A 68 21.86 2.02 -4.13
N ILE A 69 21.66 1.61 -2.90
CA ILE A 69 22.75 1.62 -1.94
C ILE A 69 23.85 0.65 -2.37
N GLU A 70 23.43 -0.51 -2.81
CA GLU A 70 24.39 -1.51 -3.17
C GLU A 70 25.14 -1.22 -4.44
N THR A 71 24.56 -0.50 -5.31
CA THR A 71 25.24 -0.29 -6.51
C THR A 71 26.16 0.77 -6.30
N SER A 72 26.76 0.91 -5.64
CA SER A 72 27.73 1.78 -5.59
C SER A 72 27.67 3.01 -5.73
N PRO A 73 28.24 3.44 -5.26
CA PRO A 73 28.27 4.67 -5.16
C PRO A 73 28.69 5.39 -6.25
N ASP A 74 29.19 5.34 -6.58
CA ASP A 74 29.65 6.03 -7.51
C ASP A 74 29.03 5.96 -8.58
N SER A 75 28.94 5.61 -8.84
CA SER A 75 28.27 5.65 -9.71
C SER A 75 27.37 5.97 -9.96
N SER A 76 27.46 6.01 -9.71
CA SER A 76 26.64 6.34 -9.94
C SER A 76 26.04 6.88 -10.28
N ALA A 77 26.44 6.98 -10.27
CA ALA A 77 25.84 7.45 -10.49
C ALA A 77 25.26 7.74 -11.12
N ASP A 78 25.49 7.54 -11.25
CA ASP A 78 24.89 7.80 -11.83
C ASP A 78 24.08 7.95 -12.21
N THR A 79 24.35 7.83 -12.23
CA THR A 79 23.60 7.97 -12.54
C THR A 79 22.74 8.16 -12.70
N ALA A 80 23.16 8.24 -12.79
CA ALA A 80 22.41 8.45 -12.85
C ALA A 80 21.54 8.55 -13.04
N GLY A 81 21.69 8.51 -13.10
CA GLY A 81 20.91 8.62 -13.27
C GLY A 81 20.07 8.49 -13.39
N SER A 82 20.17 8.28 -13.49
CA SER A 82 19.41 8.16 -13.58
C SER A 82 18.51 8.11 -13.39
N GLY A 83 18.42 8.03 -13.20
CA GLY A 83 17.56 8.01 -12.99
C GLY A 83 16.72 7.94 -12.72
N CYS A 84 16.53 7.85 -12.52
CA CYS A 84 15.66 7.76 -12.21
C CYS A 84 15.03 7.06 -12.34
N GLY A 85 15.05 6.59 -12.23
CA GLY A 85 14.49 5.98 -12.23
C GLY A 85 14.09 5.31 -12.65
N CYS A 86 14.15 5.11 -12.90
CA CYS A 86 13.65 4.52 -13.37
C CYS A 86 14.00 3.57 -13.72
N THR A 87 14.33 3.28 -13.73
CA THR A 87 14.67 2.47 -14.11
C THR A 87 14.90 1.52 -13.61
N GLY A 88 15.07 1.31 -13.14
CA GLY A 88 15.33 0.52 -12.69
C GLY A 88 14.83 -0.21 -12.33
N SER A 89 14.63 -0.45 -12.17
CA SER A 89 14.09 -1.07 -11.82
C SER A 89 14.13 -2.17 -11.93
N LYS A 90 14.32 -2.67 -12.08
CA LYS A 90 14.31 -3.72 -12.30
C LYS A 90 14.82 -4.48 -11.52
N THR A 91 14.94 -4.72 -10.94
CA THR A 91 15.58 -5.41 -10.31
C THR A 91 15.27 -5.72 -9.19
N ALA A 92 14.92 -5.67 -8.73
CA ALA A 92 14.53 -5.90 -7.69
C ALA A 92 14.55 -6.97 -6.94
N PRO A 93 15.11 -7.20 -6.34
CA PRO A 93 15.34 -8.25 -5.62
C PRO A 93 14.50 -8.38 -4.55
N GLU A 94 13.99 -8.66 -4.15
CA GLU A 94 13.29 -8.89 -3.22
C GLU A 94 13.73 -8.97 -2.02
N ILE A 95 13.88 -8.43 -1.37
CA ILE A 95 14.39 -8.49 -0.27
C ILE A 95 13.46 -8.63 0.60
N GLY A 96 12.87 -8.78 0.69
CA GLY A 96 12.16 -9.04 1.54
C GLY A 96 11.72 -8.37 2.46
N GLY A 97 11.34 -8.18 2.85
CA GLY A 97 10.94 -7.68 3.72
C GLY A 97 10.66 -6.93 4.34
N VAL A 98 10.50 -6.59 4.81
CA VAL A 98 10.36 -5.83 5.39
C VAL A 98 9.55 -5.11 5.68
N SER A 99 9.32 -4.72 5.95
CA SER A 99 8.59 -3.94 6.22
C SER A 99 8.23 -3.60 6.92
#